data_bfb9a3fd09aa601eec14d1bafb38e830
#
_entry.id   bfb9a3fd09aa601eec14d1bafb38e830
#
_cell.length_a   1.000
_cell.length_b   1.000
_cell.length_c   1.000
_cell.angle_alpha   90.00
_cell.angle_beta   90.00
_cell.angle_gamma   90.00
#
_symmetry.space_group_name_H-M   'P 1'
#
loop_
_entity.id
_entity.type
_entity.pdbx_description
1 polymer ?
#
loop_
_entity_poly.entity_id
_entity_poly.type
_entity_poly.pdbx_seq_one_letter_code
_entity_poly.pdbx_strand_id
1 'polypeptide(L)'
;MPRTFGNPPFIFSRLLYGGWTTLSIVLGGSLIVFLLGTAIGMVTSRGVIKENALIDGFINAVTAIPPIAYLIVFVGAWGSGAKTTLIALTISYILRYIKLVRTRTDMEIGKAYIMCAIASGASKARIMLIHIFPNLLAEMIRFLCLSCADMILAITGFSFIGLGLGDNVVDWGRMILDARGALILHPFMVLYPIGAVIISTLCFNIIGRFIFSR
;
A
#
# COMPACT_ATOMS: atom_id res chain seq x y z
N MET A 1 23.83 -5.86 -21.93
CA MET A 1 24.44 -7.16 -21.58
C MET A 1 23.45 -8.30 -21.83
N PRO A 2 23.44 -8.94 -23.00
CA PRO A 2 22.44 -9.96 -23.35
C PRO A 2 22.87 -11.42 -23.11
N ARG A 3 23.97 -11.69 -22.43
CA ARG A 3 24.57 -13.05 -22.43
C ARG A 3 24.33 -13.91 -21.19
N THR A 4 23.50 -13.50 -20.22
CA THR A 4 23.34 -14.23 -18.95
C THR A 4 21.91 -14.68 -18.64
N PHE A 5 20.97 -14.51 -19.56
CA PHE A 5 19.55 -14.86 -19.31
C PHE A 5 19.26 -16.38 -19.22
N GLY A 6 20.19 -17.26 -19.60
CA GLY A 6 19.98 -18.71 -19.68
C GLY A 6 20.50 -19.53 -18.50
N ASN A 7 21.23 -18.96 -17.55
CA ASN A 7 21.79 -19.72 -16.42
C ASN A 7 20.86 -19.70 -15.19
N PRO A 8 20.40 -20.87 -14.69
CA PRO A 8 19.49 -20.99 -13.55
C PRO A 8 19.90 -20.21 -12.30
N PRO A 9 21.18 -20.19 -11.86
CA PRO A 9 21.57 -19.44 -10.67
C PRO A 9 21.40 -17.92 -10.83
N PHE A 10 21.54 -17.39 -12.04
CA PHE A 10 21.32 -15.95 -12.30
C PHE A 10 19.84 -15.56 -12.24
N ILE A 11 18.92 -16.41 -12.70
CA ILE A 11 17.48 -16.15 -12.64
C ILE A 11 17.04 -16.10 -11.19
N PHE A 12 17.47 -17.04 -10.37
CA PHE A 12 17.10 -17.10 -8.96
C PHE A 12 17.65 -15.90 -8.16
N SER A 13 18.91 -15.51 -8.40
CA SER A 13 19.49 -14.33 -7.77
C SER A 13 18.76 -13.05 -8.17
N ARG A 14 18.37 -12.90 -9.44
CA ARG A 14 17.55 -11.78 -9.92
C ARG A 14 16.15 -11.80 -9.30
N LEU A 15 15.56 -12.97 -9.13
CA LEU A 15 14.23 -13.14 -8.51
C LEU A 15 14.22 -12.66 -7.06
N LEU A 16 15.25 -13.03 -6.28
CA LEU A 16 15.41 -12.61 -4.89
C LEU A 16 15.69 -11.11 -4.80
N TYR A 17 16.59 -10.60 -5.64
CA TYR A 17 16.91 -9.17 -5.65
C TYR A 17 15.71 -8.31 -6.09
N GLY A 18 14.99 -8.74 -7.14
CA GLY A 18 13.76 -8.10 -7.58
C GLY A 18 12.67 -8.13 -6.51
N GLY A 19 12.59 -9.23 -5.76
CA GLY A 19 11.70 -9.34 -4.59
C GLY A 19 12.07 -8.36 -3.49
N TRP A 20 13.35 -8.28 -3.14
CA TRP A 20 13.84 -7.30 -2.17
C TRP A 20 13.46 -5.87 -2.57
N THR A 21 13.69 -5.51 -3.84
CA THR A 21 13.37 -4.18 -4.37
C THR A 21 11.86 -3.89 -4.29
N THR A 22 11.03 -4.79 -4.81
CA THR A 22 9.57 -4.62 -4.80
C THR A 22 9.03 -4.53 -3.38
N LEU A 23 9.41 -5.48 -2.50
CA LEU A 23 8.92 -5.53 -1.13
C LEU A 23 9.42 -4.37 -0.27
N SER A 24 10.66 -3.91 -0.47
CA SER A 24 11.19 -2.74 0.27
C SER A 24 10.39 -1.47 -0.02
N ILE A 25 10.00 -1.24 -1.28
CA ILE A 25 9.19 -0.09 -1.67
C ILE A 25 7.78 -0.21 -1.09
N VAL A 26 7.17 -1.39 -1.17
CA VAL A 26 5.83 -1.64 -0.64
C VAL A 26 5.79 -1.49 0.87
N LEU A 27 6.72 -2.11 1.60
CA LEU A 27 6.78 -2.03 3.06
C LEU A 27 7.14 -0.63 3.55
N GLY A 28 8.10 0.04 2.89
CA GLY A 28 8.45 1.43 3.19
C GLY A 28 7.27 2.38 2.99
N GLY A 29 6.58 2.27 1.84
CA GLY A 29 5.37 3.05 1.56
C GLY A 29 4.25 2.77 2.54
N SER A 30 3.98 1.50 2.85
CA SER A 30 2.93 1.10 3.80
C SER A 30 3.22 1.57 5.23
N LEU A 31 4.48 1.60 5.66
CA LEU A 31 4.87 2.14 6.97
C LEU A 31 4.58 3.65 7.05
N ILE A 32 4.91 4.41 6.01
CA ILE A 32 4.59 5.85 5.94
C ILE A 32 3.07 6.05 5.97
N VAL A 33 2.32 5.26 5.18
CA VAL A 33 0.86 5.29 5.16
C VAL A 33 0.30 5.01 6.55
N PHE A 34 0.82 4.01 7.26
CA PHE A 34 0.38 3.68 8.61
C PHE A 34 0.61 4.83 9.60
N LEU A 35 1.84 5.31 9.70
CA LEU A 35 2.21 6.31 10.68
C LEU A 35 1.50 7.65 10.45
N LEU A 36 1.66 8.21 9.25
CA LEU A 36 1.07 9.53 8.94
C LEU A 36 -0.45 9.45 8.74
N GLY A 37 -0.93 8.40 8.08
CA GLY A 37 -2.35 8.24 7.82
C GLY A 37 -3.17 8.00 9.09
N THR A 38 -2.62 7.26 10.08
CA THR A 38 -3.25 7.10 11.39
C THR A 38 -3.32 8.43 12.13
N ALA A 39 -2.19 9.15 12.23
CA ALA A 39 -2.16 10.44 12.92
C ALA A 39 -3.15 11.43 12.30
N ILE A 40 -3.10 11.61 10.98
CA ILE A 40 -3.99 12.54 10.27
C ILE A 40 -5.46 12.08 10.37
N GLY A 41 -5.74 10.80 10.15
CA GLY A 41 -7.11 10.26 10.20
C GLY A 41 -7.76 10.41 11.56
N MET A 42 -7.03 10.16 12.65
CA MET A 42 -7.54 10.34 14.00
C MET A 42 -7.75 11.82 14.35
N VAL A 43 -6.78 12.69 14.02
CA VAL A 43 -6.88 14.14 14.31
C VAL A 43 -8.01 14.80 13.52
N THR A 44 -8.26 14.35 12.29
CA THR A 44 -9.33 14.91 11.43
C THR A 44 -10.70 14.32 11.69
N SER A 45 -10.83 13.35 12.64
CA SER A 45 -12.11 12.77 13.02
C SER A 45 -13.03 13.78 13.71
N ARG A 46 -14.34 13.55 13.66
CA ARG A 46 -15.37 14.42 14.26
C ARG A 46 -15.25 14.56 15.78
N GLY A 47 -14.62 13.58 16.43
CA GLY A 47 -14.33 13.66 17.87
C GLY A 47 -13.29 14.73 18.25
N VAL A 48 -12.47 15.17 17.31
CA VAL A 48 -11.43 16.18 17.51
C VAL A 48 -11.81 17.49 16.84
N ILE A 49 -12.20 17.44 15.57
CA ILE A 49 -12.58 18.62 14.75
C ILE A 49 -14.08 18.55 14.46
N LYS A 50 -14.77 19.67 14.58
CA LYS A 50 -16.20 19.77 14.20
C LYS A 50 -16.39 19.37 12.74
N GLU A 51 -17.57 18.85 12.42
CA GLU A 51 -17.95 18.52 11.04
C GLU A 51 -17.62 19.68 10.11
N ASN A 52 -16.87 19.35 9.05
CA ASN A 52 -16.54 20.30 8.01
C ASN A 52 -16.77 19.65 6.64
N ALA A 53 -17.86 20.04 6.00
CA ALA A 53 -18.26 19.52 4.69
C ALA A 53 -17.17 19.69 3.61
N LEU A 54 -16.30 20.70 3.74
CA LEU A 54 -15.18 20.89 2.82
C LEU A 54 -14.11 19.81 2.98
N ILE A 55 -13.78 19.44 4.23
CA ILE A 55 -12.81 18.36 4.49
C ILE A 55 -13.40 17.02 3.99
N ASP A 56 -14.65 16.74 4.27
CA ASP A 56 -15.34 15.52 3.83
C ASP A 56 -15.44 15.47 2.31
N GLY A 57 -15.82 16.57 1.68
CA GLY A 57 -15.88 16.71 0.23
C GLY A 57 -14.52 16.49 -0.43
N PHE A 58 -13.46 17.12 0.09
CA PHE A 58 -12.09 16.96 -0.41
C PHE A 58 -11.60 15.51 -0.29
N ILE A 59 -11.73 14.90 0.88
CA ILE A 59 -11.30 13.50 1.10
C ILE A 59 -12.08 12.57 0.15
N ASN A 60 -13.39 12.77 -0.01
CA ASN A 60 -14.21 11.97 -0.91
C ASN A 60 -13.81 12.14 -2.38
N ALA A 61 -13.59 13.36 -2.83
CA ALA A 61 -13.17 13.65 -4.21
C ALA A 61 -11.82 13.01 -4.54
N VAL A 62 -10.83 13.18 -3.65
CA VAL A 62 -9.48 12.64 -3.87
C VAL A 62 -9.46 11.10 -3.81
N THR A 63 -10.22 10.49 -2.89
CA THR A 63 -10.29 9.02 -2.78
C THR A 63 -11.09 8.35 -3.91
N ALA A 64 -11.88 9.10 -4.67
CA ALA A 64 -12.56 8.61 -5.86
C ALA A 64 -11.59 8.31 -7.03
N ILE A 65 -10.41 8.96 -7.04
CA ILE A 65 -9.39 8.73 -8.06
C ILE A 65 -8.73 7.36 -7.84
N PRO A 66 -8.69 6.47 -8.87
CA PRO A 66 -8.02 5.18 -8.74
C PRO A 66 -6.51 5.34 -8.45
N PRO A 67 -5.87 4.47 -7.63
CA PRO A 67 -4.43 4.56 -7.34
C PRO A 67 -3.55 4.57 -8.57
N ILE A 68 -3.94 3.84 -9.61
CA ILE A 68 -3.22 3.76 -10.88
C ILE A 68 -3.14 5.12 -11.59
N ALA A 69 -4.17 5.97 -11.46
CA ALA A 69 -4.17 7.30 -12.06
C ALA A 69 -3.10 8.20 -11.41
N TYR A 70 -2.87 8.08 -10.11
CA TYR A 70 -1.76 8.77 -9.44
C TYR A 70 -0.41 8.36 -10.01
N LEU A 71 -0.18 7.04 -10.22
CA LEU A 71 1.05 6.56 -10.84
C LEU A 71 1.26 7.16 -12.23
N ILE A 72 0.23 7.17 -13.08
CA ILE A 72 0.32 7.74 -14.44
C ILE A 72 0.69 9.22 -14.38
N VAL A 73 0.02 10.00 -13.54
CA VAL A 73 0.28 11.43 -13.41
C VAL A 73 1.69 11.72 -12.90
N PHE A 74 2.11 11.01 -11.85
CA PHE A 74 3.43 11.22 -11.25
C PHE A 74 4.56 10.78 -12.19
N VAL A 75 4.42 9.61 -12.85
CA VAL A 75 5.41 9.15 -13.82
C VAL A 75 5.43 10.06 -15.06
N GLY A 76 4.30 10.55 -15.50
CA GLY A 76 4.22 11.52 -16.60
C GLY A 76 4.90 12.85 -16.27
N ALA A 77 4.82 13.32 -15.01
CA ALA A 77 5.39 14.59 -14.60
C ALA A 77 6.88 14.53 -14.23
N TRP A 78 7.33 13.45 -13.58
CA TRP A 78 8.71 13.31 -13.05
C TRP A 78 9.52 12.16 -13.64
N GLY A 79 8.95 11.43 -14.58
CA GLY A 79 9.58 10.24 -15.18
C GLY A 79 9.48 8.99 -14.30
N SER A 80 9.82 7.84 -14.90
CA SER A 80 9.88 6.55 -14.22
C SER A 80 11.05 6.49 -13.25
N GLY A 81 10.83 5.89 -12.06
CA GLY A 81 11.87 5.72 -11.05
C GLY A 81 11.32 5.27 -9.71
N ALA A 82 12.19 4.64 -8.90
CA ALA A 82 11.82 4.10 -7.60
C ALA A 82 11.25 5.18 -6.65
N LYS A 83 11.83 6.39 -6.64
CA LYS A 83 11.35 7.51 -5.82
C LYS A 83 9.97 7.99 -6.28
N THR A 84 9.77 8.18 -7.59
CA THR A 84 8.49 8.62 -8.17
C THR A 84 7.39 7.60 -7.86
N THR A 85 7.68 6.32 -8.07
CA THR A 85 6.74 5.23 -7.80
C THR A 85 6.39 5.14 -6.31
N LEU A 86 7.39 5.24 -5.41
CA LEU A 86 7.16 5.24 -3.96
C LEU A 86 6.25 6.41 -3.55
N ILE A 87 6.52 7.62 -4.02
CA ILE A 87 5.74 8.81 -3.69
C ILE A 87 4.31 8.67 -4.21
N ALA A 88 4.14 8.30 -5.48
CA ALA A 88 2.82 8.15 -6.10
C ALA A 88 1.95 7.12 -5.38
N LEU A 89 2.52 5.95 -5.07
CA LEU A 89 1.82 4.90 -4.31
C LEU A 89 1.50 5.37 -2.90
N THR A 90 2.48 5.94 -2.18
CA THR A 90 2.26 6.41 -0.81
C THR A 90 1.13 7.44 -0.76
N ILE A 91 1.12 8.43 -1.65
CA ILE A 91 0.06 9.45 -1.71
C ILE A 91 -1.30 8.83 -2.02
N SER A 92 -1.38 7.93 -2.98
CA SER A 92 -2.66 7.32 -3.37
C SER A 92 -3.26 6.45 -2.27
N TYR A 93 -2.43 5.72 -1.52
CA TYR A 93 -2.90 4.85 -0.44
C TYR A 93 -3.11 5.58 0.89
N ILE A 94 -2.31 6.62 1.20
CA ILE A 94 -2.46 7.38 2.44
C ILE A 94 -3.82 8.09 2.51
N LEU A 95 -4.30 8.63 1.39
CA LEU A 95 -5.60 9.31 1.32
C LEU A 95 -6.76 8.35 1.62
N ARG A 96 -6.71 7.15 1.08
CA ARG A 96 -7.71 6.09 1.36
C ARG A 96 -7.63 5.61 2.80
N TYR A 97 -6.41 5.48 3.32
CA TYR A 97 -6.18 5.06 4.69
C TYR A 97 -6.65 6.12 5.70
N ILE A 98 -6.39 7.40 5.44
CA ILE A 98 -6.93 8.51 6.24
C ILE A 98 -8.45 8.44 6.31
N LYS A 99 -9.12 8.24 5.16
CA LYS A 99 -10.58 8.10 5.10
C LYS A 99 -11.06 6.93 5.95
N LEU A 100 -10.41 5.77 5.85
CA LEU A 100 -10.73 4.60 6.67
C LEU A 100 -10.62 4.93 8.16
N VAL A 101 -9.44 5.39 8.60
CA VAL A 101 -9.16 5.69 10.01
C VAL A 101 -10.14 6.71 10.56
N ARG A 102 -10.40 7.80 9.81
CA ARG A 102 -11.36 8.84 10.20
C ARG A 102 -12.76 8.26 10.36
N THR A 103 -13.28 7.56 9.35
CA THR A 103 -14.63 6.98 9.39
C THR A 103 -14.78 5.99 10.55
N ARG A 104 -13.77 5.14 10.77
CA ARG A 104 -13.80 4.16 11.87
C ARG A 104 -13.70 4.83 13.24
N THR A 105 -12.85 5.86 13.37
CA THR A 105 -12.78 6.67 14.60
C THR A 105 -14.13 7.33 14.91
N ASP A 106 -14.81 7.89 13.90
CA ASP A 106 -16.12 8.51 14.07
C ASP A 106 -17.19 7.51 14.53
N MET A 107 -17.17 6.29 13.97
CA MET A 107 -18.08 5.21 14.40
C MET A 107 -17.77 4.74 15.82
N GLU A 108 -16.50 4.68 16.21
CA GLU A 108 -16.09 4.23 17.54
C GLU A 108 -16.46 5.22 18.63
N ILE A 109 -16.35 6.53 18.34
CA ILE A 109 -16.71 7.61 19.28
C ILE A 109 -18.19 7.53 19.71
N GLY A 110 -19.08 7.06 18.83
CA GLY A 110 -20.50 6.90 19.12
C GLY A 110 -20.86 5.73 20.05
N LYS A 111 -19.90 4.89 20.44
CA LYS A 111 -20.17 3.72 21.27
C LYS A 111 -20.35 4.08 22.75
N ALA A 112 -21.19 3.32 23.45
CA ALA A 112 -21.56 3.58 24.85
C ALA A 112 -20.35 3.65 25.80
N TYR A 113 -19.35 2.78 25.63
CA TYR A 113 -18.15 2.78 26.50
C TYR A 113 -17.32 4.06 26.37
N ILE A 114 -17.27 4.68 25.19
CA ILE A 114 -16.62 5.98 24.99
C ILE A 114 -17.41 7.09 25.65
N MET A 115 -18.76 7.04 25.57
CA MET A 115 -19.62 7.99 26.24
C MET A 115 -19.42 7.94 27.77
N CYS A 116 -19.29 6.73 28.35
CA CYS A 116 -18.94 6.56 29.75
C CYS A 116 -17.57 7.15 30.10
N ALA A 117 -16.56 6.93 29.24
CA ALA A 117 -15.22 7.50 29.45
C ALA A 117 -15.26 9.04 29.43
N ILE A 118 -16.03 9.64 28.50
CA ILE A 118 -16.24 11.10 28.44
C ILE A 118 -16.91 11.60 29.72
N ALA A 119 -17.98 10.94 30.15
CA ALA A 119 -18.71 11.30 31.38
C ALA A 119 -17.84 11.19 32.65
N SER A 120 -16.86 10.27 32.66
CA SER A 120 -15.86 10.11 33.72
C SER A 120 -14.72 11.13 33.65
N GLY A 121 -14.77 12.12 32.73
CA GLY A 121 -13.77 13.19 32.60
C GLY A 121 -12.50 12.81 31.87
N ALA A 122 -12.50 11.72 31.07
CA ALA A 122 -11.32 11.36 30.28
C ALA A 122 -11.00 12.43 29.20
N SER A 123 -9.71 12.80 29.10
CA SER A 123 -9.27 13.75 28.07
C SER A 123 -9.41 13.16 26.66
N LYS A 124 -9.57 14.02 25.65
CA LYS A 124 -9.64 13.61 24.23
C LYS A 124 -8.44 12.75 23.81
N ALA A 125 -7.23 13.11 24.23
CA ALA A 125 -6.03 12.34 23.93
C ALA A 125 -6.08 10.94 24.55
N ARG A 126 -6.54 10.80 25.80
CA ARG A 126 -6.72 9.52 26.48
C ARG A 126 -7.74 8.65 25.73
N ILE A 127 -8.87 9.22 25.32
CA ILE A 127 -9.90 8.51 24.57
C ILE A 127 -9.32 8.00 23.24
N MET A 128 -8.63 8.84 22.49
CA MET A 128 -8.04 8.47 21.20
C MET A 128 -6.98 7.40 21.31
N LEU A 129 -6.00 7.57 22.22
CA LEU A 129 -4.82 6.70 22.25
C LEU A 129 -5.04 5.40 23.05
N ILE A 130 -5.88 5.43 24.10
CA ILE A 130 -6.06 4.27 24.99
C ILE A 130 -7.32 3.49 24.63
N HIS A 131 -8.39 4.16 24.20
CA HIS A 131 -9.66 3.48 23.94
C HIS A 131 -9.92 3.23 22.46
N ILE A 132 -9.65 4.20 21.58
CA ILE A 132 -10.00 4.08 20.15
C ILE A 132 -8.89 3.40 19.37
N PHE A 133 -7.66 3.89 19.43
CA PHE A 133 -6.54 3.38 18.65
C PHE A 133 -6.33 1.86 18.78
N PRO A 134 -6.28 1.26 20.01
CA PRO A 134 -6.10 -0.19 20.13
C PRO A 134 -7.25 -1.01 19.53
N ASN A 135 -8.48 -0.50 19.63
CA ASN A 135 -9.67 -1.17 19.09
C ASN A 135 -9.70 -1.14 17.55
N LEU A 136 -9.13 -0.09 16.94
CA LEU A 136 -9.06 0.03 15.48
C LEU A 136 -7.82 -0.64 14.88
N LEU A 137 -6.80 -0.96 15.69
CA LEU A 137 -5.50 -1.43 15.21
C LEU A 137 -5.62 -2.66 14.30
N ALA A 138 -6.45 -3.62 14.67
CA ALA A 138 -6.67 -4.83 13.87
C ALA A 138 -7.19 -4.51 12.47
N GLU A 139 -8.16 -3.61 12.36
CA GLU A 139 -8.73 -3.20 11.07
C GLU A 139 -7.75 -2.37 10.24
N MET A 140 -6.97 -1.51 10.91
CA MET A 140 -5.93 -0.71 10.28
C MET A 140 -4.84 -1.59 9.66
N ILE A 141 -4.36 -2.61 10.38
CA ILE A 141 -3.37 -3.56 9.88
C ILE A 141 -3.95 -4.41 8.75
N ARG A 142 -5.20 -4.85 8.87
CA ARG A 142 -5.89 -5.58 7.79
C ARG A 142 -5.91 -4.76 6.50
N PHE A 143 -6.28 -3.49 6.56
CA PHE A 143 -6.29 -2.61 5.40
C PHE A 143 -4.88 -2.45 4.79
N LEU A 144 -3.84 -2.30 5.63
CA LEU A 144 -2.47 -2.21 5.16
C LEU A 144 -2.00 -3.47 4.46
N CYS A 145 -2.30 -4.66 4.99
CA CYS A 145 -1.96 -5.92 4.33
C CYS A 145 -2.60 -6.02 2.94
N LEU A 146 -3.89 -5.68 2.81
CA LEU A 146 -4.57 -5.66 1.52
C LEU A 146 -3.96 -4.62 0.58
N SER A 147 -3.63 -3.43 1.11
CA SER A 147 -2.96 -2.38 0.33
C SER A 147 -1.56 -2.80 -0.14
N CYS A 148 -0.80 -3.56 0.66
CA CYS A 148 0.50 -4.10 0.24
C CYS A 148 0.34 -5.05 -0.97
N ALA A 149 -0.67 -5.92 -0.96
CA ALA A 149 -0.96 -6.79 -2.11
C ALA A 149 -1.26 -5.98 -3.38
N ASP A 150 -2.11 -4.96 -3.26
CA ASP A 150 -2.45 -4.07 -4.37
C ASP A 150 -1.24 -3.26 -4.86
N MET A 151 -0.38 -2.78 -3.95
CA MET A 151 0.86 -2.06 -4.28
C MET A 151 1.84 -2.94 -5.06
N ILE A 152 1.99 -4.24 -4.69
CA ILE A 152 2.83 -5.20 -5.42
C ILE A 152 2.32 -5.31 -6.87
N LEU A 153 1.02 -5.50 -7.05
CA LEU A 153 0.41 -5.61 -8.39
C LEU A 153 0.59 -4.31 -9.19
N ALA A 154 0.43 -3.15 -8.56
CA ALA A 154 0.60 -1.86 -9.21
C ALA A 154 2.06 -1.66 -9.67
N ILE A 155 3.06 -1.89 -8.80
CA ILE A 155 4.48 -1.78 -9.17
C ILE A 155 4.80 -2.75 -10.31
N THR A 156 4.41 -4.03 -10.17
CA THR A 156 4.68 -5.05 -11.18
C THR A 156 4.07 -4.71 -12.52
N GLY A 157 2.81 -4.24 -12.54
CA GLY A 157 2.12 -3.84 -13.77
C GLY A 157 2.78 -2.64 -14.45
N PHE A 158 3.16 -1.61 -13.68
CA PHE A 158 3.85 -0.43 -14.22
C PHE A 158 5.26 -0.77 -14.74
N SER A 159 6.02 -1.57 -14.01
CA SER A 159 7.33 -2.03 -14.45
C SER A 159 7.23 -2.92 -15.69
N PHE A 160 6.18 -3.74 -15.81
CA PHE A 160 5.93 -4.56 -17.00
C PHE A 160 5.69 -3.72 -18.27
N ILE A 161 5.04 -2.57 -18.15
CA ILE A 161 4.86 -1.66 -19.31
C ILE A 161 6.03 -0.69 -19.50
N GLY A 162 7.11 -0.82 -18.69
CA GLY A 162 8.31 0.01 -18.79
C GLY A 162 8.22 1.36 -18.06
N LEU A 163 7.17 1.62 -17.31
CA LEU A 163 6.93 2.88 -16.58
C LEU A 163 7.17 2.76 -15.06
N GLY A 164 7.78 1.67 -14.59
CA GLY A 164 7.95 1.38 -13.16
C GLY A 164 9.15 2.05 -12.50
N LEU A 165 10.05 1.23 -11.92
CA LEU A 165 11.14 1.68 -11.07
C LEU A 165 12.35 2.26 -11.83
N GLY A 166 12.28 2.31 -13.17
CA GLY A 166 13.36 2.76 -14.06
C GLY A 166 14.20 1.60 -14.60
N ASP A 167 14.99 1.90 -15.65
CA ASP A 167 15.69 0.88 -16.45
C ASP A 167 16.82 0.16 -15.69
N ASN A 168 17.40 0.79 -14.68
CA ASN A 168 18.54 0.27 -13.93
C ASN A 168 18.12 -0.53 -12.68
N VAL A 169 16.83 -0.62 -12.39
CA VAL A 169 16.32 -1.29 -11.18
C VAL A 169 15.64 -2.60 -11.58
N VAL A 170 16.07 -3.68 -10.93
CA VAL A 170 15.47 -5.01 -11.11
C VAL A 170 14.34 -5.17 -10.13
N ASP A 171 13.15 -5.40 -10.63
CA ASP A 171 11.95 -5.80 -9.89
C ASP A 171 11.21 -6.90 -10.65
N TRP A 172 10.21 -7.51 -10.05
CA TRP A 172 9.50 -8.63 -10.69
C TRP A 172 8.81 -8.23 -12.00
N GLY A 173 8.24 -7.02 -12.09
CA GLY A 173 7.61 -6.53 -13.32
C GLY A 173 8.63 -6.34 -14.46
N ARG A 174 9.79 -5.78 -14.15
CA ARG A 174 10.90 -5.64 -15.10
C ARG A 174 11.41 -7.00 -15.58
N MET A 175 11.50 -7.99 -14.68
CA MET A 175 11.89 -9.35 -15.06
C MET A 175 10.91 -9.97 -16.06
N ILE A 176 9.61 -9.77 -15.88
CA ILE A 176 8.57 -10.23 -16.80
C ILE A 176 8.71 -9.51 -18.17
N LEU A 177 8.93 -8.20 -18.14
CA LEU A 177 9.15 -7.41 -19.36
C LEU A 177 10.37 -7.89 -20.15
N ASP A 178 11.51 -8.08 -19.47
CA ASP A 178 12.77 -8.52 -20.08
C ASP A 178 12.64 -9.93 -20.68
N ALA A 179 11.87 -10.82 -20.04
CA ALA A 179 11.70 -12.22 -20.44
C ALA A 179 10.62 -12.45 -21.51
N ARG A 180 9.79 -11.43 -21.84
CA ARG A 180 8.66 -11.59 -22.77
C ARG A 180 9.06 -12.16 -24.14
N GLY A 181 10.21 -11.78 -24.66
CA GLY A 181 10.73 -12.26 -25.96
C GLY A 181 11.22 -13.71 -25.93
N ALA A 182 11.49 -14.26 -24.76
CA ALA A 182 11.95 -15.63 -24.55
C ALA A 182 10.83 -16.59 -24.12
N LEU A 183 9.57 -16.13 -24.06
CA LEU A 183 8.43 -16.89 -23.52
C LEU A 183 8.25 -18.26 -24.17
N ILE A 184 8.43 -18.36 -25.50
CA ILE A 184 8.24 -19.61 -26.25
C ILE A 184 9.37 -20.59 -25.98
N LEU A 185 10.62 -20.10 -25.89
CA LEU A 185 11.80 -20.95 -25.72
C LEU A 185 12.10 -21.28 -24.26
N HIS A 186 11.82 -20.32 -23.35
CA HIS A 186 12.15 -20.41 -21.93
C HIS A 186 10.99 -19.88 -21.07
N PRO A 187 9.84 -20.57 -21.01
CA PRO A 187 8.64 -20.06 -20.30
C PRO A 187 8.87 -19.83 -18.81
N PHE A 188 9.77 -20.58 -18.18
CA PHE A 188 10.07 -20.44 -16.75
C PHE A 188 10.66 -19.08 -16.38
N MET A 189 11.33 -18.39 -17.32
CA MET A 189 11.85 -17.03 -17.06
C MET A 189 10.74 -16.02 -16.73
N VAL A 190 9.55 -16.22 -17.28
CA VAL A 190 8.37 -15.39 -17.04
C VAL A 190 7.57 -15.96 -15.87
N LEU A 191 7.46 -17.28 -15.76
CA LEU A 191 6.64 -17.93 -14.71
C LEU A 191 7.19 -17.73 -13.30
N TYR A 192 8.53 -17.70 -13.10
CA TYR A 192 9.12 -17.48 -11.78
C TYR A 192 8.74 -16.12 -11.17
N PRO A 193 8.94 -14.97 -11.83
CA PRO A 193 8.52 -13.68 -11.25
C PRO A 193 6.99 -13.57 -11.12
N ILE A 194 6.20 -14.13 -12.04
CA ILE A 194 4.74 -14.20 -11.88
C ILE A 194 4.36 -15.00 -10.63
N GLY A 195 4.97 -16.16 -10.44
CA GLY A 195 4.74 -16.99 -9.24
C GLY A 195 5.10 -16.24 -7.94
N ALA A 196 6.21 -15.50 -7.94
CA ALA A 196 6.62 -14.69 -6.79
C ALA A 196 5.60 -13.59 -6.47
N VAL A 197 5.08 -12.91 -7.48
CA VAL A 197 4.01 -11.91 -7.32
C VAL A 197 2.75 -12.54 -6.75
N ILE A 198 2.30 -13.67 -7.32
CA ILE A 198 1.10 -14.38 -6.86
C ILE A 198 1.26 -14.82 -5.40
N ILE A 199 2.38 -15.46 -5.06
CA ILE A 199 2.63 -15.94 -3.69
C ILE A 199 2.66 -14.77 -2.72
N SER A 200 3.38 -13.69 -3.04
CA SER A 200 3.48 -12.53 -2.16
C SER A 200 2.13 -11.84 -1.94
N THR A 201 1.34 -11.64 -3.00
CA THR A 201 0.02 -11.04 -2.90
C THR A 201 -0.96 -11.93 -2.13
N LEU A 202 -0.90 -13.25 -2.34
CA LEU A 202 -1.69 -14.21 -1.56
C LEU A 202 -1.30 -14.19 -0.07
N CYS A 203 0.00 -14.17 0.25
CA CYS A 203 0.47 -14.07 1.63
C CYS A 203 -0.10 -12.82 2.34
N PHE A 204 0.02 -11.64 1.73
CA PHE A 204 -0.55 -10.41 2.30
C PHE A 204 -2.08 -10.47 2.44
N ASN A 205 -2.79 -11.02 1.45
CA ASN A 205 -4.24 -11.20 1.52
C ASN A 205 -4.65 -12.17 2.64
N ILE A 206 -3.94 -13.27 2.80
CA ILE A 206 -4.19 -14.27 3.85
C ILE A 206 -3.93 -13.64 5.22
N ILE A 207 -2.77 -12.99 5.40
CA ILE A 207 -2.44 -12.28 6.65
C ILE A 207 -3.53 -11.26 7.00
N GLY A 208 -3.94 -10.43 6.03
CA GLY A 208 -4.97 -9.42 6.24
C GLY A 208 -6.34 -9.99 6.59
N ARG A 209 -6.71 -11.16 6.05
CA ARG A 209 -8.02 -11.77 6.29
C ARG A 209 -8.08 -12.60 7.57
N PHE A 210 -7.06 -13.43 7.83
CA PHE A 210 -7.14 -14.45 8.88
C PHE A 210 -6.58 -13.99 10.23
N ILE A 211 -5.51 -13.21 10.28
CA ILE A 211 -4.88 -12.81 11.55
C ILE A 211 -5.77 -11.79 12.31
N PHE A 212 -6.53 -10.98 11.59
CA PHE A 212 -7.34 -9.89 12.18
C PHE A 212 -8.85 -10.08 11.97
N SER A 213 -9.32 -11.31 11.77
CA SER A 213 -10.75 -11.62 11.56
C SER A 213 -11.52 -11.92 12.87
N ARG A 214 -11.10 -11.33 14.01
CA ARG A 214 -11.85 -11.42 15.26
C ARG A 214 -12.58 -10.14 15.56
#